data_deecf153aeee628f7efb7c7d9a381336
#
_entry.id   deecf153aeee628f7efb7c7d9a381336
#
_cell.length_a   1.000
_cell.length_b   1.000
_cell.length_c   1.000
_cell.angle_alpha   90.00
_cell.angle_beta   90.00
_cell.angle_gamma   90.00
#
_symmetry.space_group_name_H-M   'P 1'
#
loop_
_entity.id
_entity.type
_entity.pdbx_description
1 polymer ?
#
loop_
_entity_poly.entity_id
_entity_poly.type
_entity_poly.pdbx_seq_one_letter_code
_entity_poly.pdbx_strand_id
1 'polypeptide(L)'
;MNRKAFTLIELLVVVAIIGILAAVGVVAYNGYTKAAKVNAVKANHAIASKFIQSEIYKAETLGKVSQWDSINKTCKQVNANSAWHTHGQWSFGCLTEDTGKKNPFKNSEVAFWNDWDPPTTNNVGRTNCNWSDSRGTFTCYSRWGSGNNEYETSIFKQP
;
A
#
# COMPACT_ATOMS: atom_id res chain seq x y z
N MET A 1 59.97 19.14 -2.14
CA MET A 1 58.59 18.78 -1.72
C MET A 1 58.65 17.54 -0.86
N ASN A 2 58.41 17.66 0.49
CA ASN A 2 58.35 16.52 1.39
C ASN A 2 57.04 15.77 1.16
N ARG A 3 57.07 14.64 0.48
CA ARG A 3 55.93 13.72 0.40
C ARG A 3 55.85 12.94 1.72
N LYS A 4 54.90 13.28 2.56
CA LYS A 4 54.56 12.43 3.72
C LYS A 4 53.98 11.14 3.20
N ALA A 5 54.64 10.02 3.42
CA ALA A 5 54.12 8.69 3.12
C ALA A 5 53.16 8.25 4.25
N PHE A 6 52.05 7.66 3.91
CA PHE A 6 51.11 7.07 4.88
C PHE A 6 51.74 5.82 5.52
N THR A 7 51.57 5.68 6.82
CA THR A 7 52.02 4.48 7.53
C THR A 7 50.99 3.36 7.38
N LEU A 8 51.46 2.11 7.38
CA LEU A 8 50.59 0.93 7.26
C LEU A 8 49.58 0.87 8.41
N ILE A 9 49.96 1.29 9.60
CA ILE A 9 49.07 1.30 10.77
C ILE A 9 47.94 2.35 10.65
N GLU A 10 48.19 3.51 10.08
CA GLU A 10 47.15 4.52 9.85
C GLU A 10 46.10 3.98 8.88
N LEU A 11 46.50 3.26 7.84
CA LEU A 11 45.56 2.65 6.90
C LEU A 11 44.75 1.54 7.58
N LEU A 12 45.40 0.69 8.38
CA LEU A 12 44.78 -0.43 9.05
C LEU A 12 43.71 0.04 10.05
N VAL A 13 43.98 1.07 10.84
CA VAL A 13 43.02 1.66 11.80
C VAL A 13 41.81 2.25 11.07
N VAL A 14 42.02 2.95 9.95
CA VAL A 14 40.92 3.55 9.18
C VAL A 14 39.99 2.46 8.63
N VAL A 15 40.52 1.40 8.01
CA VAL A 15 39.68 0.33 7.47
C VAL A 15 38.96 -0.46 8.57
N ALA A 16 39.58 -0.61 9.75
CA ALA A 16 38.92 -1.23 10.90
C ALA A 16 37.72 -0.40 11.39
N ILE A 17 37.88 0.92 11.50
CA ILE A 17 36.78 1.82 11.90
C ILE A 17 35.67 1.80 10.85
N ILE A 18 35.98 1.91 9.56
CA ILE A 18 34.98 1.84 8.50
C ILE A 18 34.24 0.51 8.52
N GLY A 19 34.93 -0.61 8.75
CA GLY A 19 34.33 -1.93 8.86
C GLY A 19 33.31 -2.03 10.01
N ILE A 20 33.64 -1.51 11.18
CA ILE A 20 32.72 -1.47 12.33
C ILE A 20 31.50 -0.58 12.03
N LEU A 21 31.72 0.63 11.51
CA LEU A 21 30.62 1.53 11.17
C LEU A 21 29.71 0.97 10.08
N ALA A 22 30.26 0.33 9.06
CA ALA A 22 29.49 -0.33 8.01
C ALA A 22 28.61 -1.46 8.56
N ALA A 23 29.16 -2.31 9.44
CA ALA A 23 28.42 -3.41 10.04
C ALA A 23 27.19 -2.92 10.84
N VAL A 24 27.34 -1.91 11.68
CA VAL A 24 26.25 -1.32 12.45
C VAL A 24 25.26 -0.59 11.53
N GLY A 25 25.77 0.15 10.54
CA GLY A 25 24.96 0.92 9.60
C GLY A 25 24.01 0.05 8.80
N VAL A 26 24.45 -1.11 8.30
CA VAL A 26 23.60 -2.01 7.51
C VAL A 26 22.42 -2.57 8.32
N VAL A 27 22.64 -2.95 9.56
CA VAL A 27 21.57 -3.49 10.44
C VAL A 27 20.52 -2.41 10.74
N ALA A 28 20.98 -1.20 11.09
CA ALA A 28 20.08 -0.07 11.36
C ALA A 28 19.29 0.35 10.12
N TYR A 29 19.92 0.40 8.93
CA TYR A 29 19.28 0.73 7.67
C TYR A 29 18.19 -0.28 7.29
N ASN A 30 18.41 -1.58 7.44
CA ASN A 30 17.44 -2.61 7.15
C ASN A 30 16.20 -2.51 8.07
N GLY A 31 16.40 -2.22 9.35
CA GLY A 31 15.31 -1.98 10.29
C GLY A 31 14.46 -0.76 9.90
N TYR A 32 15.13 0.34 9.59
CA TYR A 32 14.46 1.58 9.19
C TYR A 32 13.66 1.43 7.88
N THR A 33 14.25 0.80 6.85
CA THR A 33 13.57 0.58 5.57
C THR A 33 12.36 -0.33 5.70
N LYS A 34 12.42 -1.39 6.54
CA LYS A 34 11.26 -2.23 6.84
C LYS A 34 10.16 -1.42 7.52
N ALA A 35 10.47 -0.65 8.54
CA ALA A 35 9.50 0.21 9.23
C ALA A 35 8.86 1.23 8.28
N ALA A 36 9.65 1.87 7.41
CA ALA A 36 9.14 2.81 6.41
C ALA A 36 8.15 2.14 5.44
N LYS A 37 8.44 0.92 4.96
CA LYS A 37 7.53 0.14 4.11
C LYS A 37 6.22 -0.20 4.81
N VAL A 38 6.27 -0.63 6.07
CA VAL A 38 5.08 -0.89 6.90
C VAL A 38 4.23 0.36 7.03
N ASN A 39 4.84 1.50 7.37
CA ASN A 39 4.13 2.77 7.49
C ASN A 39 3.49 3.21 6.16
N ALA A 40 4.16 2.97 5.03
CA ALA A 40 3.59 3.25 3.71
C ALA A 40 2.35 2.39 3.42
N VAL A 41 2.34 1.10 3.81
CA VAL A 41 1.14 0.24 3.68
C VAL A 41 0.00 0.73 4.56
N LYS A 42 0.27 1.12 5.81
CA LYS A 42 -0.75 1.69 6.71
C LYS A 42 -1.32 3.00 6.16
N ALA A 43 -0.48 3.86 5.61
CA ALA A 43 -0.92 5.08 4.94
C ALA A 43 -1.79 4.76 3.71
N ASN A 44 -1.45 3.75 2.91
CA ASN A 44 -2.28 3.30 1.80
C ASN A 44 -3.63 2.75 2.29
N HIS A 45 -3.66 2.01 3.39
CA HIS A 45 -4.92 1.56 4.01
C HIS A 45 -5.83 2.74 4.37
N ALA A 46 -5.29 3.77 5.01
CA ALA A 46 -6.06 4.97 5.34
C ALA A 46 -6.59 5.70 4.09
N ILE A 47 -5.82 5.76 3.01
CA ILE A 47 -6.25 6.33 1.73
C ILE A 47 -7.40 5.52 1.14
N ALA A 48 -7.26 4.20 1.07
CA ALA A 48 -8.29 3.29 0.57
C ALA A 48 -9.59 3.41 1.39
N SER A 49 -9.48 3.44 2.71
CA SER A 49 -10.61 3.58 3.63
C SER A 49 -11.37 4.89 3.40
N LYS A 50 -10.66 6.01 3.27
CA LYS A 50 -11.27 7.32 2.96
C LYS A 50 -11.91 7.35 1.58
N PHE A 51 -11.29 6.71 0.60
CA PHE A 51 -11.84 6.61 -0.75
C PHE A 51 -13.17 5.87 -0.73
N ILE A 52 -13.25 4.69 -0.10
CA ILE A 52 -14.50 3.93 0.01
C ILE A 52 -15.59 4.74 0.75
N GLN A 53 -15.24 5.41 1.86
CA GLN A 53 -16.19 6.29 2.55
C GLN A 53 -16.73 7.40 1.65
N SER A 54 -15.86 7.99 0.82
CA SER A 54 -16.28 9.03 -0.12
C SER A 54 -17.19 8.50 -1.22
N GLU A 55 -16.96 7.27 -1.69
CA GLU A 55 -17.82 6.64 -2.70
C GLU A 55 -19.19 6.26 -2.10
N ILE A 56 -19.23 5.76 -0.86
CA ILE A 56 -20.48 5.53 -0.13
C ILE A 56 -21.27 6.83 -0.02
N TYR A 57 -20.64 7.92 0.44
CA TYR A 57 -21.27 9.23 0.55
C TYR A 57 -21.81 9.76 -0.78
N LYS A 58 -21.04 9.59 -1.87
CA LYS A 58 -21.51 9.98 -3.22
C LYS A 58 -22.70 9.15 -3.67
N ALA A 59 -22.69 7.84 -3.38
CA ALA A 59 -23.82 6.98 -3.70
C ALA A 59 -25.11 7.45 -3.00
N GLU A 60 -25.02 7.80 -1.72
CA GLU A 60 -26.15 8.27 -0.92
C GLU A 60 -26.67 9.65 -1.36
N THR A 61 -25.75 10.60 -1.58
CA THR A 61 -26.13 12.01 -1.78
C THR A 61 -26.37 12.37 -3.23
N LEU A 62 -25.60 11.79 -4.15
CA LEU A 62 -25.64 12.12 -5.58
C LEU A 62 -26.22 11.00 -6.44
N GLY A 63 -26.46 9.82 -5.86
CA GLY A 63 -26.87 8.63 -6.61
C GLY A 63 -25.83 8.17 -7.63
N LYS A 64 -24.56 8.49 -7.41
CA LYS A 64 -23.46 8.19 -8.35
C LYS A 64 -22.25 7.63 -7.63
N VAL A 65 -21.50 6.79 -8.35
CA VAL A 65 -20.22 6.23 -7.90
C VAL A 65 -19.19 6.28 -9.02
N SER A 66 -17.93 6.29 -8.65
CA SER A 66 -16.84 6.17 -9.61
C SER A 66 -16.72 4.73 -10.10
N GLN A 67 -16.52 4.52 -11.38
CA GLN A 67 -16.31 3.21 -12.00
C GLN A 67 -15.08 3.23 -12.90
N TRP A 68 -14.18 2.28 -12.69
CA TRP A 68 -13.04 2.05 -13.57
C TRP A 68 -13.48 1.38 -14.88
N ASP A 69 -13.11 2.00 -15.98
CA ASP A 69 -13.26 1.41 -17.31
C ASP A 69 -11.94 0.77 -17.73
N SER A 70 -11.87 -0.56 -17.67
CA SER A 70 -10.66 -1.32 -17.99
C SER A 70 -10.27 -1.25 -19.47
N ILE A 71 -11.22 -0.93 -20.35
CA ILE A 71 -11.00 -0.83 -21.81
C ILE A 71 -10.34 0.52 -22.13
N ASN A 72 -10.97 1.60 -21.65
CA ASN A 72 -10.52 2.97 -21.94
C ASN A 72 -9.48 3.49 -20.94
N LYS A 73 -9.20 2.74 -19.89
CA LYS A 73 -8.27 3.12 -18.81
C LYS A 73 -8.63 4.47 -18.16
N THR A 74 -9.90 4.69 -17.91
CA THR A 74 -10.43 5.94 -17.35
C THR A 74 -11.45 5.70 -16.26
N CYS A 75 -11.59 6.65 -15.34
CA CYS A 75 -12.66 6.67 -14.34
C CYS A 75 -13.82 7.50 -14.83
N LYS A 76 -15.02 6.95 -14.71
CA LYS A 76 -16.28 7.62 -15.06
C LYS A 76 -17.27 7.53 -13.91
N GLN A 77 -18.18 8.52 -13.85
CA GLN A 77 -19.28 8.50 -12.89
C GLN A 77 -20.43 7.69 -13.49
N VAL A 78 -20.94 6.73 -12.73
CA VAL A 78 -22.10 5.92 -13.10
C VAL A 78 -23.16 6.04 -12.00
N ASN A 79 -24.43 5.77 -12.36
CA ASN A 79 -25.50 5.78 -11.38
C ASN A 79 -25.30 4.64 -10.37
N ALA A 80 -25.39 4.98 -9.09
CA ALA A 80 -25.46 4.00 -8.01
C ALA A 80 -26.83 3.33 -8.07
N ASN A 81 -26.86 2.07 -8.46
CA ASN A 81 -28.07 1.23 -8.53
C ASN A 81 -27.89 0.02 -7.60
N SER A 82 -28.83 -0.91 -7.61
CA SER A 82 -28.76 -2.14 -6.82
C SER A 82 -27.51 -3.01 -7.05
N ALA A 83 -26.78 -2.76 -8.15
CA ALA A 83 -25.52 -3.43 -8.46
C ALA A 83 -24.27 -2.58 -8.09
N TRP A 84 -24.44 -1.50 -7.31
CA TRP A 84 -23.31 -0.62 -6.96
C TRP A 84 -22.24 -1.32 -6.12
N HIS A 85 -22.58 -2.38 -5.41
CA HIS A 85 -21.61 -3.23 -4.74
C HIS A 85 -20.58 -3.81 -5.72
N THR A 86 -21.03 -4.21 -6.92
CA THR A 86 -20.12 -4.60 -8.02
C THR A 86 -19.33 -3.38 -8.53
N HIS A 87 -19.99 -2.23 -8.61
CA HIS A 87 -19.35 -0.98 -9.02
C HIS A 87 -18.37 -0.44 -7.98
N GLY A 88 -18.67 -0.59 -6.68
CA GLY A 88 -17.77 -0.17 -5.61
C GLY A 88 -16.41 -0.87 -5.66
N GLN A 89 -16.40 -2.15 -6.06
CA GLN A 89 -15.16 -2.88 -6.31
C GLN A 89 -14.40 -2.32 -7.52
N TRP A 90 -15.10 -1.95 -8.59
CA TRP A 90 -14.49 -1.32 -9.76
C TRP A 90 -14.05 0.12 -9.49
N SER A 91 -14.68 0.81 -8.52
CA SER A 91 -14.22 2.12 -8.06
C SER A 91 -12.79 2.07 -7.54
N PHE A 92 -12.37 0.94 -6.96
CA PHE A 92 -11.02 0.76 -6.45
C PHE A 92 -9.94 0.79 -7.55
N GLY A 93 -10.29 0.44 -8.78
CA GLY A 93 -9.45 0.65 -9.95
C GLY A 93 -9.16 2.13 -10.21
N CYS A 94 -10.12 3.00 -9.93
CA CYS A 94 -9.93 4.45 -10.02
C CYS A 94 -8.88 4.95 -9.03
N LEU A 95 -8.91 4.47 -7.79
CA LEU A 95 -7.91 4.83 -6.79
C LEU A 95 -6.49 4.43 -7.22
N THR A 96 -6.37 3.28 -7.88
CA THR A 96 -5.08 2.80 -8.39
C THR A 96 -4.51 3.74 -9.44
N GLU A 97 -5.34 4.17 -10.38
CA GLU A 97 -4.92 5.05 -11.49
C GLU A 97 -4.64 6.48 -10.98
N ASP A 98 -5.56 7.05 -10.22
CA ASP A 98 -5.45 8.41 -9.70
C ASP A 98 -4.20 8.62 -8.84
N THR A 99 -3.80 7.60 -8.09
CA THR A 99 -2.67 7.71 -7.18
C THR A 99 -1.35 7.24 -7.77
N GLY A 100 -1.37 6.34 -8.75
CA GLY A 100 -0.18 5.70 -9.32
C GLY A 100 0.70 4.96 -8.29
N LYS A 101 0.17 4.72 -7.07
CA LYS A 101 0.95 4.18 -5.96
C LYS A 101 1.40 2.75 -6.22
N LYS A 102 2.66 2.49 -5.92
CA LYS A 102 3.28 1.16 -6.02
C LYS A 102 3.31 0.46 -4.68
N ASN A 103 3.32 -0.86 -4.73
CA ASN A 103 3.51 -1.70 -3.55
C ASN A 103 4.87 -1.40 -2.90
N PRO A 104 4.94 -0.97 -1.62
CA PRO A 104 6.20 -0.63 -0.96
C PRO A 104 7.20 -1.79 -0.84
N PHE A 105 6.71 -3.04 -0.93
CA PHE A 105 7.55 -4.24 -0.86
C PHE A 105 7.93 -4.76 -2.24
N LYS A 106 7.12 -4.46 -3.29
CA LYS A 106 7.31 -4.93 -4.66
C LYS A 106 6.98 -3.84 -5.67
N ASN A 107 7.96 -3.04 -6.06
CA ASN A 107 7.79 -1.89 -6.94
C ASN A 107 7.17 -2.20 -8.32
N SER A 108 7.23 -3.45 -8.76
CA SER A 108 6.58 -3.92 -10.00
C SER A 108 5.06 -4.04 -9.88
N GLU A 109 4.53 -4.02 -8.66
CA GLU A 109 3.11 -4.20 -8.36
C GLU A 109 2.47 -2.89 -7.90
N VAL A 110 1.16 -2.75 -8.12
CA VAL A 110 0.38 -1.63 -7.60
C VAL A 110 0.09 -1.81 -6.10
N ALA A 111 -0.06 -0.69 -5.39
CA ALA A 111 -0.40 -0.71 -3.97
C ALA A 111 -1.86 -1.10 -3.73
N PHE A 112 -2.76 -0.66 -4.61
CA PHE A 112 -4.19 -0.94 -4.53
C PHE A 112 -4.55 -2.00 -5.57
N TRP A 113 -5.20 -3.06 -5.10
CA TRP A 113 -5.53 -4.19 -5.95
C TRP A 113 -7.02 -4.52 -5.84
N ASN A 114 -7.64 -4.70 -6.97
CA ASN A 114 -9.04 -5.10 -7.06
C ASN A 114 -9.12 -6.63 -7.17
N ASP A 115 -9.17 -7.30 -6.03
CA ASP A 115 -9.29 -8.76 -5.95
C ASP A 115 -10.40 -9.12 -4.98
N TRP A 116 -11.00 -10.30 -5.16
CA TRP A 116 -12.06 -10.82 -4.29
C TRP A 116 -11.54 -11.28 -2.93
N ASP A 117 -10.29 -11.70 -2.88
CA ASP A 117 -9.68 -12.25 -1.68
C ASP A 117 -8.89 -11.21 -0.88
N PRO A 118 -8.93 -11.32 0.46
CA PRO A 118 -8.05 -10.52 1.31
C PRO A 118 -6.58 -10.78 0.96
N PRO A 119 -5.68 -9.79 1.12
CA PRO A 119 -4.26 -9.98 0.88
C PRO A 119 -3.72 -11.12 1.75
N THR A 120 -3.19 -12.15 1.10
CA THR A 120 -2.51 -13.27 1.73
C THR A 120 -1.05 -12.93 2.03
N THR A 121 -0.32 -13.87 2.62
CA THR A 121 1.14 -13.73 2.83
C THR A 121 1.93 -13.54 1.53
N ASN A 122 1.35 -13.91 0.38
CA ASN A 122 1.96 -13.70 -0.95
C ASN A 122 1.74 -12.27 -1.48
N ASN A 123 0.76 -11.54 -0.93
CA ASN A 123 0.34 -10.20 -1.37
C ASN A 123 0.73 -9.11 -0.37
N VAL A 124 1.85 -9.28 0.32
CA VAL A 124 2.37 -8.29 1.28
C VAL A 124 2.61 -6.94 0.58
N GLY A 125 2.17 -5.87 1.22
CA GLY A 125 2.29 -4.51 0.71
C GLY A 125 1.10 -4.01 -0.09
N ARG A 126 0.10 -4.86 -0.35
CA ARG A 126 -1.13 -4.49 -1.05
C ARG A 126 -2.25 -4.12 -0.08
N THR A 127 -3.12 -3.26 -0.58
CA THR A 127 -4.42 -2.93 0.02
C THR A 127 -5.50 -3.33 -0.96
N ASN A 128 -6.52 -4.03 -0.45
CA ASN A 128 -7.67 -4.51 -1.19
C ASN A 128 -8.95 -4.13 -0.45
N CYS A 129 -10.02 -3.76 -1.16
CA CYS A 129 -11.33 -3.51 -0.56
C CYS A 129 -12.38 -4.34 -1.28
N ASN A 130 -13.09 -5.19 -0.54
CA ASN A 130 -14.08 -6.11 -1.06
C ASN A 130 -15.48 -5.80 -0.53
N TRP A 131 -16.46 -6.08 -1.35
CA TRP A 131 -17.86 -6.09 -0.98
C TRP A 131 -18.28 -7.48 -0.48
N SER A 132 -19.13 -7.51 0.54
CA SER A 132 -19.77 -8.72 1.02
C SER A 132 -21.28 -8.60 0.92
N ASP A 133 -21.90 -9.28 -0.04
CA ASP A 133 -23.37 -9.30 -0.26
C ASP A 133 -24.13 -9.79 0.97
N SER A 134 -23.62 -10.82 1.65
CA SER A 134 -24.28 -11.42 2.81
C SER A 134 -24.30 -10.50 4.04
N ARG A 135 -23.40 -9.50 4.10
CA ARG A 135 -23.25 -8.59 5.23
C ARG A 135 -23.63 -7.14 4.90
N GLY A 136 -23.81 -6.81 3.63
CA GLY A 136 -24.01 -5.41 3.19
C GLY A 136 -22.86 -4.49 3.59
N THR A 137 -21.61 -4.98 3.47
CA THR A 137 -20.42 -4.25 3.96
C THR A 137 -19.30 -4.24 2.95
N PHE A 138 -18.57 -3.11 2.88
CA PHE A 138 -17.24 -3.06 2.32
C PHE A 138 -16.21 -3.36 3.40
N THR A 139 -15.24 -4.19 3.07
CA THR A 139 -14.13 -4.47 3.96
C THR A 139 -12.82 -4.21 3.24
N CYS A 140 -12.02 -3.29 3.77
CA CYS A 140 -10.68 -3.00 3.29
C CYS A 140 -9.65 -3.75 4.12
N TYR A 141 -8.71 -4.40 3.46
CA TYR A 141 -7.63 -5.17 4.05
C TYR A 141 -6.29 -4.65 3.57
N SER A 142 -5.33 -4.57 4.46
CA SER A 142 -3.93 -4.29 4.12
C SER A 142 -3.02 -5.20 4.91
N ARG A 143 -2.01 -5.76 4.26
CA ARG A 143 -1.06 -6.68 4.89
C ARG A 143 0.37 -6.18 4.70
N TRP A 144 1.16 -6.16 5.78
CA TRP A 144 2.57 -5.73 5.76
C TRP A 144 3.56 -6.79 6.21
N GLY A 145 3.09 -8.01 6.49
CA GLY A 145 3.94 -9.13 6.85
C GLY A 145 3.22 -10.47 6.83
N SER A 146 3.91 -11.52 7.26
CA SER A 146 3.39 -12.89 7.27
C SER A 146 2.75 -13.28 8.61
N GLY A 147 2.91 -12.48 9.65
CA GLY A 147 2.37 -12.75 10.98
C GLY A 147 0.85 -12.52 11.07
N ASN A 148 0.23 -13.15 12.05
CA ASN A 148 -1.22 -13.06 12.26
C ASN A 148 -1.72 -11.65 12.63
N ASN A 149 -0.84 -10.78 13.16
CA ASN A 149 -1.15 -9.40 13.52
C ASN A 149 -0.49 -8.38 12.57
N GLU A 150 0.03 -8.82 11.42
CA GLU A 150 0.71 -7.95 10.46
C GLU A 150 -0.22 -7.55 9.31
N TYR A 151 -1.46 -7.23 9.67
CA TYR A 151 -2.48 -6.70 8.75
C TYR A 151 -3.43 -5.73 9.47
N GLU A 152 -4.18 -4.98 8.69
CA GLU A 152 -5.21 -4.05 9.16
C GLU A 152 -6.50 -4.27 8.35
N THR A 153 -7.64 -4.07 9.01
CA THR A 153 -8.97 -4.24 8.41
C THR A 153 -9.86 -3.07 8.81
N SER A 154 -10.55 -2.49 7.83
CA SER A 154 -11.61 -1.50 8.05
C SER A 154 -12.90 -1.98 7.41
N ILE A 155 -14.02 -1.86 8.14
CA ILE A 155 -15.34 -2.32 7.69
C ILE A 155 -16.27 -1.11 7.60
N PHE A 156 -16.91 -0.94 6.43
CA PHE A 156 -17.87 0.12 6.15
C PHE A 156 -19.21 -0.52 5.82
N LYS A 157 -20.26 -0.11 6.53
CA LYS A 157 -21.63 -0.54 6.22
C LYS A 157 -22.16 0.30 5.05
N GLN A 158 -22.89 -0.37 4.17
CA GLN A 158 -23.74 0.33 3.23
C GLN A 158 -24.95 0.88 3.99
N PRO A 159 -25.43 2.05 3.64
CA PRO A 159 -26.68 2.61 4.20
C PRO A 159 -27.91 1.77 3.85
#